data_5b5a6330d45436fb92279a7dfa00bff3
#
_entry.id   5b5a6330d45436fb92279a7dfa00bff3
#
_cell.length_a   1.000
_cell.length_b   1.000
_cell.length_c   1.000
_cell.angle_alpha   90.00
_cell.angle_beta   90.00
_cell.angle_gamma   90.00
#
_symmetry.space_group_name_H-M   'P 1'
#
loop_
_entity.id
_entity.type
_entity.pdbx_description
1 polymer ?
#
loop_
_entity_poly.entity_id
_entity_poly.type
_entity_poly.pdbx_seq_one_letter_code
_entity_poly.pdbx_strand_id
1 'polypeptide(L)'
;MYLHVFALLSILLVFTCYFIFQHSKTTLHPFIPVCVLLCLGLLIRMILAIKVFGYGFDIIFFSDWSARMIQYGPSGFYTEDMLTDYPPLYMYVLYVIGRIRAHFHIAQFSAMDLLMLKSPAIC
;
A
#
# COMPACT_ATOMS: atom_id res chain seq x y z
N MET A 1 2.65 -4.60 -18.28
CA MET A 1 3.68 -3.78 -18.96
C MET A 1 4.20 -2.64 -18.07
N TYR A 2 3.34 -1.89 -17.39
CA TYR A 2 3.77 -0.75 -16.54
C TYR A 2 4.60 -1.14 -15.31
N LEU A 3 4.37 -2.32 -14.72
CA LEU A 3 5.10 -2.78 -13.52
C LEU A 3 6.61 -2.89 -13.77
N HIS A 4 7.03 -3.42 -14.92
CA HIS A 4 8.44 -3.54 -15.28
C HIS A 4 9.10 -2.17 -15.51
N VAL A 5 8.35 -1.21 -16.09
CA VAL A 5 8.84 0.16 -16.30
C VAL A 5 9.06 0.86 -14.95
N PHE A 6 8.15 0.69 -13.99
CA PHE A 6 8.29 1.27 -12.65
C PHE A 6 9.43 0.62 -11.85
N ALA A 7 9.61 -0.71 -11.97
CA ALA A 7 10.74 -1.40 -11.35
C ALA A 7 12.08 -0.87 -11.91
N LEU A 8 12.19 -0.71 -13.22
CA LEU A 8 13.37 -0.15 -13.88
C LEU A 8 13.64 1.30 -13.46
N LEU A 9 12.60 2.15 -13.40
CA LEU A 9 12.73 3.52 -12.94
C LEU A 9 13.18 3.61 -11.48
N SER A 10 12.66 2.74 -10.61
CA SER A 10 13.08 2.69 -9.21
C SER A 10 14.53 2.26 -9.07
N ILE A 11 14.98 1.25 -9.82
CA ILE A 11 16.37 0.81 -9.85
C ILE A 11 17.28 1.92 -10.37
N LEU A 12 16.90 2.58 -11.46
CA LEU A 12 17.65 3.70 -12.04
C LEU A 12 17.79 4.85 -11.05
N LEU A 13 16.72 5.18 -10.33
CA LEU A 13 16.71 6.23 -9.30
C LEU A 13 17.69 5.89 -8.16
N VAL A 14 17.64 4.66 -7.66
CA VAL A 14 18.55 4.20 -6.60
C VAL A 14 20.01 4.25 -7.07
N PHE A 15 20.27 3.82 -8.30
CA PHE A 15 21.62 3.87 -8.89
C PHE A 15 22.13 5.30 -9.07
N THR A 16 21.27 6.19 -9.56
CA THR A 16 21.61 7.61 -9.76
C THR A 16 21.92 8.28 -8.42
N CYS A 17 21.10 8.04 -7.41
CA CYS A 17 21.35 8.58 -6.07
C CYS A 17 22.61 8.01 -5.43
N TYR A 18 22.89 6.71 -5.61
CA TYR A 18 24.14 6.10 -5.15
C TYR A 18 25.37 6.73 -5.84
N PHE A 19 25.29 6.96 -7.15
CA PHE A 19 26.36 7.58 -7.93
C PHE A 19 26.61 9.04 -7.52
N ILE A 20 25.55 9.83 -7.32
CA ILE A 20 25.62 11.20 -6.82
C ILE A 20 26.26 11.21 -5.42
N PHE A 21 25.88 10.26 -4.56
CA PHE A 21 26.43 10.13 -3.21
C PHE A 21 27.93 9.81 -3.22
N GLN A 22 28.38 8.90 -4.05
CA GLN A 22 29.81 8.55 -4.18
C GLN A 22 30.65 9.72 -4.71
N HIS A 23 30.08 10.55 -5.59
CA HIS A 23 30.80 11.69 -6.19
C HIS A 23 30.73 12.98 -5.37
N SER A 24 29.79 13.06 -4.45
CA SER A 24 29.65 14.21 -3.56
C SER A 24 30.65 14.10 -2.41
N LYS A 25 31.69 14.93 -2.44
CA LYS A 25 32.65 15.10 -1.34
C LYS A 25 32.05 15.84 -0.12
N THR A 26 30.72 15.81 0.03
CA THR A 26 30.03 16.50 1.11
C THR A 26 30.12 15.65 2.39
N THR A 27 30.49 16.32 3.48
CA THR A 27 30.54 15.78 4.86
C THR A 27 29.14 15.55 5.47
N LEU A 28 28.12 15.34 4.62
CA LEU A 28 26.76 15.01 5.07
C LEU A 28 26.76 13.65 5.76
N HIS A 29 26.19 13.61 6.95
CA HIS A 29 26.02 12.35 7.69
C HIS A 29 25.34 11.30 6.78
N PRO A 30 25.87 10.07 6.66
CA PRO A 30 25.40 9.07 5.67
C PRO A 30 23.91 8.71 5.83
N PHE A 31 23.32 9.03 6.97
CA PHE A 31 21.92 8.79 7.27
C PHE A 31 20.97 9.70 6.47
N ILE A 32 21.35 10.93 6.18
CA ILE A 32 20.50 11.93 5.49
C ILE A 32 20.10 11.47 4.06
N PRO A 33 21.04 11.07 3.18
CA PRO A 33 20.68 10.63 1.83
C PRO A 33 19.82 9.34 1.83
N VAL A 34 20.03 8.46 2.78
CA VAL A 34 19.21 7.25 2.93
C VAL A 34 17.77 7.63 3.30
N CYS A 35 17.58 8.53 4.25
CA CYS A 35 16.25 9.02 4.62
C CYS A 35 15.54 9.71 3.43
N VAL A 36 16.25 10.55 2.67
CA VAL A 36 15.71 11.21 1.49
C VAL A 36 15.25 10.19 0.45
N LEU A 37 16.06 9.15 0.19
CA LEU A 37 15.69 8.07 -0.73
C LEU A 37 14.46 7.30 -0.28
N LEU A 38 14.39 6.96 1.00
CA LEU A 38 13.23 6.25 1.56
C LEU A 38 11.97 7.12 1.48
N CYS A 39 12.05 8.40 1.83
CA CYS A 39 10.94 9.33 1.71
C CYS A 39 10.46 9.48 0.26
N LEU A 40 11.39 9.62 -0.69
CA LEU A 40 11.06 9.73 -2.11
C LEU A 40 10.42 8.43 -2.63
N GLY A 41 10.98 7.28 -2.26
CA GLY A 41 10.41 5.97 -2.59
C GLY A 41 8.99 5.78 -2.04
N LEU A 42 8.76 6.18 -0.80
CA LEU A 42 7.44 6.14 -0.18
C LEU A 42 6.46 7.08 -0.91
N LEU A 43 6.87 8.29 -1.22
CA LEU A 43 6.05 9.27 -1.93
C LEU A 43 5.62 8.76 -3.31
N ILE A 44 6.55 8.17 -4.07
CA ILE A 44 6.25 7.56 -5.36
C ILE A 44 5.25 6.41 -5.19
N ARG A 45 5.45 5.52 -4.20
CA ARG A 45 4.51 4.43 -3.91
C ARG A 45 3.12 4.93 -3.57
N MET A 46 3.00 6.00 -2.76
CA MET A 46 1.71 6.60 -2.42
C MET A 46 1.01 7.17 -3.66
N ILE A 47 1.74 7.88 -4.53
CA ILE A 47 1.19 8.40 -5.79
C ILE A 47 0.68 7.25 -6.68
N LEU A 48 1.47 6.19 -6.82
CA LEU A 48 1.09 5.01 -7.60
C LEU A 48 -0.11 4.27 -6.99
N ALA A 49 -0.20 4.18 -5.68
CA ALA A 49 -1.33 3.56 -5.00
C ALA A 49 -2.67 4.25 -5.32
N ILE A 50 -2.64 5.58 -5.48
CA ILE A 50 -3.83 6.37 -5.85
C ILE A 50 -4.13 6.27 -7.35
N LYS A 51 -3.10 6.35 -8.20
CA LYS A 51 -3.26 6.46 -9.66
C LYS A 51 -3.48 5.12 -10.37
N VAL A 52 -2.91 4.05 -9.84
CA VAL A 52 -3.01 2.72 -10.43
C VAL A 52 -4.01 1.92 -9.62
N PHE A 53 -5.11 1.51 -10.22
CA PHE A 53 -6.15 0.72 -9.52
C PHE A 53 -5.58 -0.61 -9.00
N GLY A 54 -4.55 -1.15 -9.65
CA GLY A 54 -3.94 -2.42 -9.30
C GLY A 54 -4.67 -3.62 -9.93
N TYR A 55 -4.52 -4.81 -9.32
CA TYR A 55 -5.27 -5.98 -9.75
C TYR A 55 -6.72 -5.86 -9.22
N GLY A 56 -7.67 -5.70 -10.15
CA GLY A 56 -9.04 -5.33 -9.83
C GLY A 56 -9.73 -6.31 -8.89
N PHE A 57 -9.49 -7.61 -9.06
CA PHE A 57 -10.10 -8.64 -8.21
C PHE A 57 -9.67 -8.50 -6.75
N ASP A 58 -8.37 -8.31 -6.47
CA ASP A 58 -7.87 -8.18 -5.09
C ASP A 58 -8.49 -6.95 -4.40
N ILE A 59 -8.55 -5.83 -5.09
CA ILE A 59 -9.12 -4.59 -4.51
C ILE A 59 -10.61 -4.75 -4.20
N ILE A 60 -11.36 -5.42 -5.08
CA ILE A 60 -12.79 -5.69 -4.86
C ILE A 60 -12.94 -6.63 -3.65
N PHE A 61 -12.20 -7.74 -3.61
CA PHE A 61 -12.26 -8.68 -2.48
C PHE A 61 -11.88 -8.02 -1.16
N PHE A 62 -10.81 -7.25 -1.11
CA PHE A 62 -10.40 -6.56 0.13
C PHE A 62 -11.45 -5.55 0.59
N SER A 63 -12.09 -4.84 -0.34
CA SER A 63 -13.16 -3.92 -0.02
C SER A 63 -14.40 -4.65 0.52
N ASP A 64 -14.80 -5.77 -0.10
CA ASP A 64 -15.93 -6.58 0.31
C ASP A 64 -15.66 -7.27 1.65
N TRP A 65 -14.46 -7.81 1.85
CA TRP A 65 -14.06 -8.41 3.11
C TRP A 65 -14.02 -7.38 4.24
N SER A 66 -13.55 -6.17 3.96
CA SER A 66 -13.57 -5.06 4.91
C SER A 66 -15.00 -4.72 5.34
N ALA A 67 -15.95 -4.64 4.40
CA ALA A 67 -17.36 -4.40 4.69
C ALA A 67 -17.98 -5.57 5.50
N ARG A 68 -17.69 -6.80 5.12
CA ARG A 68 -18.18 -8.00 5.79
C ARG A 68 -17.64 -8.12 7.23
N MET A 69 -16.38 -7.78 7.45
CA MET A 69 -15.79 -7.74 8.80
C MET A 69 -16.49 -6.73 9.71
N ILE A 70 -16.98 -5.62 9.16
CA ILE A 70 -17.81 -4.66 9.91
C ILE A 70 -19.17 -5.23 10.25
N GLN A 71 -19.80 -5.92 9.30
CA GLN A 71 -21.15 -6.42 9.43
C GLN A 71 -21.26 -7.61 10.41
N TYR A 72 -20.35 -8.56 10.31
CA TYR A 72 -20.41 -9.83 11.05
C TYR A 72 -19.36 -9.95 12.17
N GLY A 73 -18.43 -9.01 12.23
CA GLY A 73 -17.31 -9.05 13.16
C GLY A 73 -16.25 -10.10 12.80
N PRO A 74 -15.10 -10.09 13.49
CA PRO A 74 -14.01 -11.04 13.22
C PRO A 74 -14.39 -12.51 13.41
N SER A 75 -15.27 -12.82 14.35
CA SER A 75 -15.72 -14.19 14.65
C SER A 75 -16.74 -14.73 13.64
N GLY A 76 -17.51 -13.84 13.01
CA GLY A 76 -18.52 -14.23 12.02
C GLY A 76 -18.06 -14.12 10.57
N PHE A 77 -16.80 -13.77 10.35
CA PHE A 77 -16.26 -13.55 9.00
C PHE A 77 -16.08 -14.87 8.23
N TYR A 78 -15.52 -15.89 8.88
CA TYR A 78 -15.23 -17.17 8.24
C TYR A 78 -16.49 -18.05 8.23
N THR A 79 -17.06 -18.23 7.04
CA THR A 79 -18.18 -19.15 6.78
C THR A 79 -17.77 -20.14 5.70
N GLU A 80 -18.45 -21.30 5.62
CA GLU A 80 -18.14 -22.37 4.66
C GLU A 80 -18.22 -21.92 3.19
N ASP A 81 -18.99 -20.88 2.91
CA ASP A 81 -19.19 -20.35 1.54
C ASP A 81 -18.15 -19.31 1.13
N MET A 82 -17.12 -19.06 1.95
CA MET A 82 -16.23 -17.95 1.72
C MET A 82 -14.82 -18.39 1.31
N LEU A 83 -14.43 -18.03 0.08
CA LEU A 83 -13.05 -18.14 -0.38
C LEU A 83 -12.20 -17.06 0.33
N THR A 84 -11.39 -17.46 1.30
CA THR A 84 -10.42 -16.62 1.99
C THR A 84 -9.06 -17.30 1.99
N ASP A 85 -8.22 -16.92 1.04
CA ASP A 85 -6.86 -17.44 0.91
C ASP A 85 -5.83 -16.64 1.74
N TYR A 86 -6.30 -15.59 2.44
CA TYR A 86 -5.42 -14.69 3.17
C TYR A 86 -5.31 -15.04 4.66
N PRO A 87 -4.13 -14.79 5.28
CA PRO A 87 -3.92 -15.04 6.69
C PRO A 87 -4.89 -14.25 7.58
N PRO A 88 -5.32 -14.81 8.72
CA PRO A 88 -6.25 -14.14 9.64
C PRO A 88 -5.80 -12.75 10.09
N LEU A 89 -4.49 -12.53 10.23
CA LEU A 89 -3.93 -11.24 10.62
C LEU A 89 -4.31 -10.13 9.63
N TYR A 90 -4.31 -10.43 8.32
CA TYR A 90 -4.69 -9.47 7.30
C TYR A 90 -6.16 -9.07 7.41
N MET A 91 -7.02 -9.99 7.80
CA MET A 91 -8.45 -9.72 8.02
C MET A 91 -8.67 -8.69 9.13
N TYR A 92 -7.87 -8.72 10.21
CA TYR A 92 -7.93 -7.69 11.24
C TYR A 92 -7.52 -6.30 10.72
N VAL A 93 -6.54 -6.24 9.82
CA VAL A 93 -6.17 -4.99 9.15
C VAL A 93 -7.36 -4.46 8.33
N LEU A 94 -8.03 -5.32 7.55
CA LEU A 94 -9.23 -4.96 6.80
C LEU A 94 -10.38 -4.53 7.70
N TYR A 95 -10.52 -5.14 8.88
CA TYR A 95 -11.50 -4.70 9.88
C TYR A 95 -11.24 -3.26 10.34
N VAL A 96 -9.99 -2.94 10.68
CA VAL A 96 -9.61 -1.58 11.08
C VAL A 96 -9.88 -0.58 9.94
N ILE A 97 -9.49 -0.92 8.71
CA ILE A 97 -9.78 -0.10 7.52
C ILE A 97 -11.28 0.12 7.37
N GLY A 98 -12.08 -0.92 7.50
CA GLY A 98 -13.55 -0.82 7.44
C GLY A 98 -14.12 0.09 8.53
N ARG A 99 -13.60 0.01 9.77
CA ARG A 99 -14.02 0.91 10.88
C ARG A 99 -13.69 2.36 10.56
N ILE A 100 -12.51 2.64 10.01
CA ILE A 100 -12.11 3.99 9.61
C ILE A 100 -13.03 4.49 8.48
N ARG A 101 -13.29 3.67 7.46
CA ARG A 101 -14.22 4.00 6.36
C ARG A 101 -15.60 4.38 6.87
N ALA A 102 -16.14 3.55 7.75
CA ALA A 102 -17.47 3.80 8.34
C ALA A 102 -17.50 5.08 9.17
N HIS A 103 -16.46 5.33 9.95
CA HIS A 103 -16.38 6.51 10.83
C HIS A 103 -16.26 7.82 10.05
N PHE A 104 -15.44 7.83 9.00
CA PHE A 104 -15.18 9.04 8.18
C PHE A 104 -16.05 9.13 6.92
N HIS A 105 -17.03 8.24 6.74
CA HIS A 105 -17.89 8.17 5.55
C HIS A 105 -17.12 8.16 4.23
N ILE A 106 -15.99 7.43 4.18
CA ILE A 106 -15.14 7.36 3.00
C ILE A 106 -15.83 6.51 1.94
N ALA A 107 -16.01 7.09 0.76
CA ALA A 107 -16.63 6.38 -0.36
C ALA A 107 -15.75 5.21 -0.82
N GLN A 108 -16.39 4.08 -1.15
CA GLN A 108 -15.74 2.89 -1.68
C GLN A 108 -15.00 3.22 -2.99
N PHE A 109 -13.80 2.67 -3.16
CA PHE A 109 -12.90 2.93 -4.29
C PHE A 109 -12.48 4.40 -4.48
N SER A 110 -12.68 5.26 -3.49
CA SER A 110 -12.10 6.60 -3.50
C SER A 110 -10.56 6.53 -3.39
N ALA A 111 -9.87 7.63 -3.71
CA ALA A 111 -8.41 7.70 -3.59
C ALA A 111 -7.92 7.35 -2.18
N MET A 112 -8.65 7.79 -1.14
CA MET A 112 -8.34 7.50 0.25
C MET A 112 -8.56 6.02 0.58
N ASP A 113 -9.65 5.42 0.10
CA ASP A 113 -9.95 4.01 0.26
C ASP A 113 -8.88 3.12 -0.38
N LEU A 114 -8.50 3.41 -1.62
CA LEU A 114 -7.44 2.70 -2.33
C LEU A 114 -6.08 2.80 -1.61
N LEU A 115 -5.77 3.95 -1.02
CA LEU A 115 -4.57 4.15 -0.22
C LEU A 115 -4.58 3.26 1.04
N MET A 116 -5.70 3.22 1.75
CA MET A 116 -5.85 2.39 2.95
C MET A 116 -5.79 0.90 2.62
N LEU A 117 -6.49 0.43 1.59
CA LEU A 117 -6.48 -0.98 1.18
C LEU A 117 -5.09 -1.46 0.73
N LYS A 118 -4.29 -0.56 0.15
CA LYS A 118 -2.93 -0.88 -0.32
C LYS A 118 -1.86 -0.59 0.73
N SER A 119 -2.19 0.06 1.84
CA SER A 119 -1.22 0.45 2.87
C SER A 119 -0.34 -0.71 3.37
N PRO A 120 -0.84 -1.95 3.56
CA PRO A 120 0.00 -3.06 3.98
C PRO A 120 1.06 -3.47 2.94
N ALA A 121 0.82 -3.18 1.66
CA ALA A 121 1.76 -3.46 0.57
C ALA A 121 2.72 -2.28 0.28
N ILE A 122 2.47 -1.11 0.87
CA ILE A 122 3.31 0.08 0.71
C ILE A 122 4.46 0.07 1.72
N CYS A 123 4.23 -0.47 2.92
CA CYS A 123 5.22 -0.63 3.98
C CYS A 123 6.03 -1.89 3.82
#